data_4f3a56ad72714be62e84a36005aef475
#
_entry.id   4f3a56ad72714be62e84a36005aef475
#
_cell.length_a   1.000
_cell.length_b   1.000
_cell.length_c   1.000
_cell.angle_alpha   90.00
_cell.angle_beta   90.00
_cell.angle_gamma   90.00
#
_symmetry.space_group_name_H-M   'P 1'
#
loop_
_entity.id
_entity.type
_entity.pdbx_description
1 polymer ?
#
loop_
_entity_poly.entity_id
_entity_poly.type
_entity_poly.pdbx_seq_one_letter_code
_entity_poly.pdbx_strand_id
1 'polypeptide(L)'
;ISNAKTIIQKMQSVEYLIGTFLRSVLGELNALYVTPGPFSIFRKSVFETIGYYKKAHNTEDMEIALRMQSHGLVIASAHDAVVYTSSPHTPKALYRQRVRWVSGFLHNIRDYRHMLFNMRYGHIGGFVLPMMLLSTASIVFIVSTFAYNIFNIMQEAIVRFEAIGSKMFEWSRPLFDWFFFRTSPIL
;
A
#
# COMPACT_ATOMS: atom_id res chain seq x y z
N ILE A 1 -14.90 -9.26 3.11
CA ILE A 1 -14.76 -10.28 2.03
C ILE A 1 -15.76 -11.39 2.30
N SER A 2 -16.61 -11.70 1.31
CA SER A 2 -17.53 -12.84 1.44
C SER A 2 -16.77 -14.16 1.23
N ASN A 3 -17.00 -15.15 2.13
CA ASN A 3 -16.47 -16.51 2.01
C ASN A 3 -14.95 -16.64 1.77
N ALA A 4 -14.14 -16.05 2.64
CA ALA A 4 -12.69 -16.21 2.60
C ALA A 4 -12.29 -17.67 2.88
N LYS A 5 -11.93 -18.43 1.85
CA LYS A 5 -11.56 -19.86 1.93
C LYS A 5 -10.04 -20.06 2.03
N THR A 6 -9.26 -19.29 1.27
CA THR A 6 -7.80 -19.42 1.24
C THR A 6 -7.13 -18.54 2.30
N ILE A 7 -5.90 -18.90 2.70
CA ILE A 7 -5.08 -18.08 3.63
C ILE A 7 -4.93 -16.65 3.09
N ILE A 8 -4.67 -16.51 1.78
CA ILE A 8 -4.54 -15.22 1.12
C ILE A 8 -5.82 -14.38 1.26
N GLN A 9 -6.99 -14.98 1.12
CA GLN A 9 -8.26 -14.28 1.31
C GLN A 9 -8.50 -13.88 2.76
N LYS A 10 -8.13 -14.74 3.72
CA LYS A 10 -8.23 -14.44 5.15
C LYS A 10 -7.31 -13.26 5.53
N MET A 11 -6.07 -13.24 5.02
CA MET A 11 -5.15 -12.10 5.22
C MET A 11 -5.73 -10.81 4.64
N GLN A 12 -6.29 -10.85 3.43
CA GLN A 12 -6.94 -9.70 2.81
C GLN A 12 -8.21 -9.25 3.58
N SER A 13 -8.93 -10.17 4.25
CA SER A 13 -10.07 -9.80 5.09
C SER A 13 -9.63 -8.92 6.27
N VAL A 14 -8.52 -9.27 6.92
CA VAL A 14 -7.94 -8.44 7.99
C VAL A 14 -7.47 -7.10 7.46
N GLU A 15 -6.79 -7.09 6.32
CA GLU A 15 -6.32 -5.87 5.66
C GLU A 15 -7.50 -4.92 5.31
N TYR A 16 -8.60 -5.46 4.80
CA TYR A 16 -9.78 -4.65 4.47
C TYR A 16 -10.46 -4.11 5.72
N LEU A 17 -10.45 -4.86 6.82
CA LEU A 17 -10.97 -4.39 8.11
C LEU A 17 -10.16 -3.18 8.61
N ILE A 18 -8.83 -3.30 8.62
CA ILE A 18 -7.92 -2.20 8.97
C ILE A 18 -8.11 -1.02 8.01
N GLY A 19 -8.21 -1.28 6.71
CA GLY A 19 -8.44 -0.25 5.71
C GLY A 19 -9.79 0.47 5.89
N THR A 20 -10.83 -0.21 6.35
CA THR A 20 -12.12 0.40 6.68
C THR A 20 -12.01 1.30 7.90
N PHE A 21 -11.34 0.85 8.95
CA PHE A 21 -11.06 1.67 10.12
C PHE A 21 -10.26 2.93 9.77
N LEU A 22 -9.19 2.80 9.00
CA LEU A 22 -8.40 3.95 8.56
C LEU A 22 -9.22 4.93 7.71
N ARG A 23 -10.07 4.45 6.82
CA ARG A 23 -10.96 5.32 6.04
C ARG A 23 -11.95 6.08 6.92
N SER A 24 -12.45 5.47 8.00
CA SER A 24 -13.30 6.20 8.94
C SER A 24 -12.54 7.36 9.58
N VAL A 25 -11.35 7.12 10.11
CA VAL A 25 -10.51 8.16 10.71
C VAL A 25 -10.17 9.26 9.69
N LEU A 26 -9.77 8.88 8.48
CA LEU A 26 -9.45 9.84 7.42
C LEU A 26 -10.69 10.61 6.93
N GLY A 27 -11.89 10.04 7.03
CA GLY A 27 -13.15 10.70 6.75
C GLY A 27 -13.40 11.86 7.71
N GLU A 28 -13.22 11.64 9.01
CA GLU A 28 -13.35 12.68 10.04
C GLU A 28 -12.33 13.83 9.86
N LEU A 29 -11.16 13.51 9.33
CA LEU A 29 -10.11 14.50 9.03
C LEU A 29 -10.30 15.18 7.67
N ASN A 30 -11.38 14.88 6.94
CA ASN A 30 -11.57 15.27 5.54
C ASN A 30 -10.32 15.00 4.67
N ALA A 31 -9.74 13.84 4.82
CA ALA A 31 -8.49 13.45 4.17
C ALA A 31 -8.58 12.11 3.43
N LEU A 32 -9.78 11.72 3.02
CA LEU A 32 -9.98 10.53 2.19
C LEU A 32 -9.37 10.75 0.81
N TYR A 33 -8.46 9.85 0.44
CA TYR A 33 -7.71 9.88 -0.82
C TYR A 33 -8.25 8.87 -1.86
N VAL A 34 -9.26 8.10 -1.49
CA VAL A 34 -9.89 7.11 -2.38
C VAL A 34 -11.38 7.00 -2.06
N THR A 35 -12.21 6.97 -3.10
CA THR A 35 -13.63 6.63 -3.04
C THR A 35 -13.79 5.22 -3.61
N PRO A 36 -13.90 4.16 -2.77
CA PRO A 36 -13.96 2.78 -3.27
C PRO A 36 -15.02 2.63 -4.37
N GLY A 37 -14.63 2.05 -5.52
CA GLY A 37 -15.51 1.92 -6.69
C GLY A 37 -16.88 1.29 -6.38
N PRO A 38 -16.96 0.19 -5.60
CA PRO A 38 -18.24 -0.34 -5.15
C PRO A 38 -18.91 0.62 -4.15
N PHE A 39 -20.14 1.07 -4.49
CA PHE A 39 -21.03 1.80 -3.60
C PHE A 39 -20.57 3.21 -3.19
N SER A 40 -19.85 3.91 -4.04
CA SER A 40 -19.63 5.36 -3.88
C SER A 40 -20.75 6.16 -4.51
N ILE A 41 -21.28 7.12 -3.77
CA ILE A 41 -22.39 7.99 -4.20
C ILE A 41 -21.87 9.42 -4.27
N PHE A 42 -22.15 10.10 -5.37
CA PHE A 42 -21.74 11.47 -5.62
C PHE A 42 -22.95 12.37 -5.81
N ARG A 43 -22.91 13.55 -5.22
CA ARG A 43 -23.89 14.59 -5.56
C ARG A 43 -23.66 15.05 -7.01
N LYS A 44 -24.72 15.34 -7.74
CA LYS A 44 -24.63 15.82 -9.12
C LYS A 44 -23.75 17.08 -9.24
N SER A 45 -23.85 18.00 -8.26
CA SER A 45 -23.06 19.22 -8.20
C SER A 45 -21.53 18.99 -8.17
N VAL A 46 -21.08 17.82 -7.69
CA VAL A 46 -19.67 17.45 -7.74
C VAL A 46 -19.19 17.40 -9.18
N PHE A 47 -19.94 16.71 -10.05
CA PHE A 47 -19.59 16.60 -11.47
C PHE A 47 -19.72 17.92 -12.23
N GLU A 48 -20.60 18.80 -11.79
CA GLU A 48 -20.72 20.15 -12.33
C GLU A 48 -19.50 21.02 -11.97
N THR A 49 -18.87 20.75 -10.80
CA THR A 49 -17.69 21.49 -10.33
C THR A 49 -16.40 20.94 -10.90
N ILE A 50 -16.20 19.61 -10.86
CA ILE A 50 -14.90 19.00 -11.20
C ILE A 50 -14.91 18.23 -12.52
N GLY A 51 -16.07 18.14 -13.21
CA GLY A 51 -16.27 17.32 -14.40
C GLY A 51 -16.41 15.84 -14.11
N TYR A 52 -16.71 15.07 -15.16
CA TYR A 52 -16.91 13.62 -15.06
C TYR A 52 -15.57 12.86 -14.91
N TYR A 53 -15.66 11.52 -14.79
CA TYR A 53 -14.50 10.65 -14.71
C TYR A 53 -13.52 10.87 -15.86
N LYS A 54 -12.24 10.93 -15.51
CA LYS A 54 -11.14 11.01 -16.46
C LYS A 54 -10.51 9.63 -16.65
N LYS A 55 -9.79 9.45 -17.74
CA LYS A 55 -8.94 8.29 -17.93
C LYS A 55 -7.79 8.37 -16.90
N ALA A 56 -7.88 7.56 -15.83
CA ALA A 56 -7.01 7.62 -14.67
C ALA A 56 -6.30 6.28 -14.47
N HIS A 57 -5.17 6.04 -15.04
CA HIS A 57 -4.20 4.95 -14.78
C HIS A 57 -4.74 3.70 -14.03
N ASN A 58 -5.98 3.26 -14.31
CA ASN A 58 -6.72 2.15 -13.66
C ASN A 58 -7.01 2.34 -12.15
N THR A 59 -7.02 3.57 -11.64
CA THR A 59 -7.37 3.97 -10.27
C THR A 59 -8.20 5.24 -10.29
N GLU A 60 -9.32 5.18 -11.00
CA GLU A 60 -10.28 6.27 -11.16
C GLU A 60 -10.90 6.70 -9.84
N ASP A 61 -11.01 5.77 -8.90
CA ASP A 61 -11.50 5.96 -7.55
C ASP A 61 -10.59 6.86 -6.70
N MET A 62 -9.28 6.75 -6.90
CA MET A 62 -8.30 7.61 -6.27
C MET A 62 -8.23 8.96 -6.99
N GLU A 63 -8.24 8.97 -8.32
CA GLU A 63 -8.15 10.20 -9.11
C GLU A 63 -9.31 11.15 -8.76
N ILE A 64 -10.54 10.65 -8.77
CA ILE A 64 -11.70 11.48 -8.47
C ILE A 64 -11.68 11.99 -7.03
N ALA A 65 -11.21 11.18 -6.06
CA ALA A 65 -11.08 11.60 -4.68
C ALA A 65 -10.06 12.75 -4.53
N LEU A 66 -8.88 12.62 -5.12
CA LEU A 66 -7.85 13.66 -5.09
C LEU A 66 -8.33 14.94 -5.79
N ARG A 67 -9.05 14.81 -6.90
CA ARG A 67 -9.63 15.95 -7.61
C ARG A 67 -10.69 16.65 -6.78
N MET A 68 -11.57 15.92 -6.10
CA MET A 68 -12.52 16.49 -5.14
C MET A 68 -11.81 17.26 -4.02
N GLN A 69 -10.81 16.65 -3.41
CA GLN A 69 -10.01 17.25 -2.36
C GLN A 69 -9.26 18.51 -2.84
N SER A 70 -8.74 18.47 -4.07
CA SER A 70 -8.04 19.64 -4.66
C SER A 70 -8.97 20.84 -4.89
N HIS A 71 -10.29 20.61 -4.99
CA HIS A 71 -11.33 21.65 -5.09
C HIS A 71 -12.00 21.95 -3.74
N GLY A 72 -11.50 21.41 -2.63
CA GLY A 72 -12.04 21.65 -1.29
C GLY A 72 -13.39 20.94 -1.03
N LEU A 73 -13.76 19.94 -1.84
CA LEU A 73 -14.97 19.17 -1.64
C LEU A 73 -14.77 18.12 -0.54
N VAL A 74 -15.81 17.91 0.27
CA VAL A 74 -15.80 16.96 1.39
C VAL A 74 -16.14 15.57 0.91
N ILE A 75 -15.39 14.56 1.38
CA ILE A 75 -15.67 13.14 1.17
C ILE A 75 -15.95 12.51 2.52
N ALA A 76 -17.17 12.02 2.72
CA ALA A 76 -17.59 11.34 3.93
C ALA A 76 -17.53 9.82 3.79
N SER A 77 -17.24 9.11 4.87
CA SER A 77 -17.30 7.66 4.96
C SER A 77 -18.49 7.23 5.80
N ALA A 78 -19.35 6.33 5.27
CA ALA A 78 -20.43 5.72 6.01
C ALA A 78 -19.95 4.38 6.59
N HIS A 79 -19.91 4.27 7.93
CA HIS A 79 -19.38 3.07 8.62
C HIS A 79 -20.34 1.90 8.61
N ASP A 80 -21.62 2.20 8.56
CA ASP A 80 -22.76 1.27 8.56
C ASP A 80 -23.10 0.73 7.17
N ALA A 81 -22.54 1.34 6.11
CA ALA A 81 -22.70 0.87 4.74
C ALA A 81 -21.69 -0.25 4.41
N VAL A 82 -22.15 -1.49 4.49
CA VAL A 82 -21.31 -2.67 4.28
C VAL A 82 -21.44 -3.20 2.85
N VAL A 83 -20.30 -3.41 2.19
CA VAL A 83 -20.22 -4.01 0.86
C VAL A 83 -19.48 -5.35 0.92
N TYR A 84 -20.08 -6.39 0.37
CA TYR A 84 -19.46 -7.70 0.23
C TYR A 84 -18.77 -7.83 -1.11
N THR A 85 -17.50 -8.16 -1.08
CA THR A 85 -16.68 -8.31 -2.29
C THR A 85 -15.87 -9.60 -2.28
N SER A 86 -15.47 -10.06 -3.45
CA SER A 86 -14.52 -11.16 -3.61
C SER A 86 -13.10 -10.62 -3.70
N SER A 87 -12.15 -11.35 -3.15
CA SER A 87 -10.74 -11.02 -3.21
C SER A 87 -9.95 -12.06 -4.03
N PRO A 88 -8.76 -11.72 -4.53
CA PRO A 88 -7.89 -12.65 -5.22
C PRO A 88 -7.65 -13.94 -4.43
N HIS A 89 -7.73 -15.09 -5.13
CA HIS A 89 -7.53 -16.41 -4.52
C HIS A 89 -6.08 -16.88 -4.62
N THR A 90 -5.30 -16.35 -5.56
CA THR A 90 -3.94 -16.79 -5.86
C THR A 90 -2.91 -15.67 -5.64
N PRO A 91 -1.64 -16.02 -5.29
CA PRO A 91 -0.57 -15.03 -5.16
C PRO A 91 -0.37 -14.19 -6.42
N LYS A 92 -0.45 -14.81 -7.59
CA LYS A 92 -0.30 -14.12 -8.89
C LYS A 92 -1.38 -13.06 -9.12
N ALA A 93 -2.63 -13.37 -8.79
CA ALA A 93 -3.74 -12.42 -8.91
C ALA A 93 -3.61 -11.27 -7.90
N LEU A 94 -3.21 -11.58 -6.66
CA LEU A 94 -2.92 -10.58 -5.63
C LEU A 94 -1.78 -9.66 -6.07
N TYR A 95 -0.68 -10.20 -6.56
CA TYR A 95 0.46 -9.42 -7.05
C TYR A 95 0.04 -8.43 -8.16
N ARG A 96 -0.72 -8.91 -9.16
CA ARG A 96 -1.23 -8.03 -10.23
C ARG A 96 -2.11 -6.90 -9.70
N GLN A 97 -2.95 -7.20 -8.72
CA GLN A 97 -3.79 -6.20 -8.06
C GLN A 97 -2.93 -5.14 -7.36
N ARG A 98 -1.91 -5.55 -6.61
CA ARG A 98 -1.01 -4.64 -5.88
C ARG A 98 -0.17 -3.77 -6.82
N VAL A 99 0.38 -4.36 -7.87
CA VAL A 99 1.11 -3.60 -8.90
C VAL A 99 0.21 -2.52 -9.51
N ARG A 100 -1.05 -2.86 -9.83
CA ARG A 100 -2.01 -1.89 -10.34
C ARG A 100 -2.25 -0.74 -9.35
N TRP A 101 -2.46 -1.05 -8.07
CA TRP A 101 -2.72 -0.04 -7.03
C TRP A 101 -1.51 0.86 -6.79
N VAL A 102 -0.32 0.29 -6.67
CA VAL A 102 0.91 1.07 -6.46
C VAL A 102 1.21 1.93 -7.68
N SER A 103 1.11 1.38 -8.88
CA SER A 103 1.31 2.13 -10.13
C SER A 103 0.30 3.29 -10.24
N GLY A 104 -0.99 3.01 -9.99
CA GLY A 104 -2.02 4.05 -10.00
C GLY A 104 -1.78 5.14 -8.94
N PHE A 105 -1.37 4.74 -7.73
CA PHE A 105 -0.98 5.68 -6.68
C PHE A 105 0.15 6.60 -7.13
N LEU A 106 1.25 6.06 -7.67
CA LEU A 106 2.40 6.86 -8.10
C LEU A 106 2.05 7.84 -9.23
N HIS A 107 1.21 7.42 -10.19
CA HIS A 107 0.74 8.31 -11.24
C HIS A 107 -0.16 9.42 -10.68
N ASN A 108 -1.10 9.09 -9.80
CA ASN A 108 -1.95 10.09 -9.16
C ASN A 108 -1.14 11.08 -8.30
N ILE A 109 -0.13 10.60 -7.55
CA ILE A 109 0.77 11.48 -6.79
C ILE A 109 1.52 12.44 -7.71
N ARG A 110 1.95 11.98 -8.89
CA ARG A 110 2.61 12.83 -9.87
C ARG A 110 1.66 13.90 -10.42
N ASP A 111 0.43 13.52 -10.75
CA ASP A 111 -0.56 14.44 -11.32
C ASP A 111 -1.03 15.47 -10.27
N TYR A 112 -1.17 15.06 -9.02
CA TYR A 112 -1.57 15.89 -7.88
C TYR A 112 -0.40 16.34 -7.00
N ARG A 113 0.84 16.39 -7.53
CA ARG A 113 2.05 16.76 -6.79
C ARG A 113 1.98 18.14 -6.12
N HIS A 114 1.17 19.04 -6.63
CA HIS A 114 0.94 20.37 -6.07
C HIS A 114 0.25 20.34 -4.70
N MET A 115 -0.38 19.21 -4.35
CA MET A 115 -0.96 18.98 -3.03
C MET A 115 0.05 18.49 -2.01
N LEU A 116 1.17 17.86 -2.43
CA LEU A 116 2.19 17.30 -1.53
C LEU A 116 2.81 18.39 -0.67
N PHE A 117 2.89 18.12 0.64
CA PHE A 117 3.45 19.04 1.66
C PHE A 117 2.76 20.41 1.69
N ASN A 118 1.55 20.53 1.16
CA ASN A 118 0.84 21.79 1.03
C ASN A 118 -0.38 21.84 1.95
N MET A 119 -0.25 22.55 3.06
CA MET A 119 -1.30 22.71 4.07
C MET A 119 -2.56 23.44 3.56
N ARG A 120 -2.50 24.09 2.40
CA ARG A 120 -3.71 24.69 1.77
C ARG A 120 -4.77 23.65 1.42
N TYR A 121 -4.37 22.39 1.24
CA TYR A 121 -5.26 21.25 1.01
C TYR A 121 -5.58 20.49 2.31
N GLY A 122 -5.37 21.10 3.48
CA GLY A 122 -5.65 20.51 4.78
C GLY A 122 -4.81 19.27 5.08
N HIS A 123 -5.40 18.32 5.81
CA HIS A 123 -4.69 17.12 6.24
C HIS A 123 -4.27 16.18 5.11
N ILE A 124 -5.01 16.19 3.98
CA ILE A 124 -4.62 15.35 2.85
C ILE A 124 -3.28 15.77 2.26
N GLY A 125 -3.08 17.07 2.00
CA GLY A 125 -1.87 17.59 1.41
C GLY A 125 -0.70 17.67 2.38
N GLY A 126 -0.96 18.11 3.62
CA GLY A 126 0.06 18.32 4.64
C GLY A 126 0.59 17.04 5.27
N PHE A 127 -0.24 16.00 5.37
CA PHE A 127 0.11 14.81 6.12
C PHE A 127 -0.14 13.50 5.34
N VAL A 128 -1.37 13.25 4.85
CA VAL A 128 -1.75 11.92 4.34
C VAL A 128 -0.96 11.55 3.10
N LEU A 129 -0.91 12.39 2.07
CA LEU A 129 -0.16 12.10 0.85
C LEU A 129 1.36 11.97 1.09
N PRO A 130 2.02 12.86 1.88
CA PRO A 130 3.41 12.67 2.27
C PRO A 130 3.67 11.36 3.00
N MET A 131 2.82 10.99 3.97
CA MET A 131 2.98 9.73 4.73
C MET A 131 2.78 8.50 3.84
N MET A 132 1.85 8.53 2.90
CA MET A 132 1.66 7.44 1.93
C MET A 132 2.88 7.28 1.02
N LEU A 133 3.45 8.39 0.55
CA LEU A 133 4.67 8.38 -0.26
C LEU A 133 5.86 7.82 0.52
N LEU A 134 6.04 8.27 1.76
CA LEU A 134 7.08 7.77 2.67
C LEU A 134 6.89 6.28 2.97
N SER A 135 5.67 5.84 3.25
CA SER A 135 5.35 4.41 3.46
C SER A 135 5.70 3.57 2.23
N THR A 136 5.36 4.04 1.03
CA THR A 136 5.70 3.35 -0.21
C THR A 136 7.22 3.26 -0.41
N ALA A 137 7.95 4.35 -0.18
CA ALA A 137 9.41 4.38 -0.24
C ALA A 137 10.04 3.44 0.79
N SER A 138 9.50 3.40 2.02
CA SER A 138 9.96 2.50 3.08
C SER A 138 9.80 1.03 2.72
N ILE A 139 8.67 0.65 2.09
CA ILE A 139 8.47 -0.72 1.61
C ILE A 139 9.51 -1.09 0.56
N VAL A 140 9.76 -0.21 -0.41
CA VAL A 140 10.79 -0.44 -1.43
C VAL A 140 12.18 -0.60 -0.80
N PHE A 141 12.52 0.26 0.17
CA PHE A 141 13.78 0.18 0.90
C PHE A 141 13.93 -1.15 1.66
N ILE A 142 12.88 -1.56 2.42
CA ILE A 142 12.90 -2.82 3.17
C ILE A 142 13.07 -4.03 2.23
N VAL A 143 12.32 -4.06 1.13
CA VAL A 143 12.41 -5.16 0.13
C VAL A 143 13.80 -5.20 -0.51
N SER A 144 14.36 -4.04 -0.86
CA SER A 144 15.71 -3.95 -1.44
C SER A 144 16.79 -4.41 -0.46
N THR A 145 16.70 -3.99 0.80
CA THR A 145 17.62 -4.43 1.86
C THR A 145 17.52 -5.93 2.11
N PHE A 146 16.32 -6.47 2.13
CA PHE A 146 16.09 -7.90 2.29
C PHE A 146 16.70 -8.70 1.12
N ALA A 147 16.47 -8.27 -0.11
CA ALA A 147 17.05 -8.89 -1.30
C ALA A 147 18.60 -8.84 -1.29
N TYR A 148 19.16 -7.71 -0.89
CA TYR A 148 20.62 -7.56 -0.73
C TYR A 148 21.17 -8.51 0.34
N ASN A 149 20.52 -8.64 1.49
CA ASN A 149 20.94 -9.55 2.56
C ASN A 149 20.87 -11.02 2.10
N ILE A 150 19.80 -11.41 1.40
CA ILE A 150 19.72 -12.77 0.81
C ILE A 150 20.86 -13.01 -0.16
N PHE A 151 21.15 -12.05 -1.03
CA PHE A 151 22.27 -12.16 -1.98
C PHE A 151 23.61 -12.38 -1.26
N ASN A 152 23.90 -11.61 -0.20
CA ASN A 152 25.11 -11.78 0.60
C ASN A 152 25.19 -13.15 1.28
N ILE A 153 24.07 -13.61 1.87
CA ILE A 153 24.00 -14.95 2.49
C ILE A 153 24.29 -16.05 1.45
N MET A 154 23.76 -15.90 0.24
CA MET A 154 24.04 -16.85 -0.84
C MET A 154 25.51 -16.83 -1.25
N GLN A 155 26.12 -15.65 -1.39
CA GLN A 155 27.55 -15.52 -1.69
C GLN A 155 28.42 -16.17 -0.60
N GLU A 156 28.13 -15.89 0.67
CA GLU A 156 28.85 -16.52 1.78
C GLU A 156 28.68 -18.06 1.78
N ALA A 157 27.48 -18.56 1.49
CA ALA A 157 27.22 -19.98 1.42
C ALA A 157 28.01 -20.65 0.28
N ILE A 158 28.14 -20.00 -0.88
CA ILE A 158 28.94 -20.48 -2.01
C ILE A 158 30.43 -20.56 -1.62
N VAL A 159 30.97 -19.47 -1.06
CA VAL A 159 32.37 -19.42 -0.63
C VAL A 159 32.69 -20.49 0.44
N ARG A 160 31.77 -20.66 1.40
CA ARG A 160 31.94 -21.71 2.42
C ARG A 160 31.85 -23.11 1.83
N PHE A 161 30.97 -23.34 0.86
CA PHE A 161 30.85 -24.63 0.18
C PHE A 161 32.12 -24.96 -0.62
N GLU A 162 32.70 -23.99 -1.31
CA GLU A 162 33.95 -24.14 -2.02
C GLU A 162 35.13 -24.46 -1.07
N ALA A 163 35.14 -23.84 0.14
CA ALA A 163 36.23 -24.03 1.10
C ALA A 163 36.14 -25.35 1.89
N ILE A 164 34.94 -25.83 2.23
CA ILE A 164 34.73 -26.93 3.18
C ILE A 164 34.18 -28.20 2.48
N GLY A 165 33.67 -28.05 1.27
CA GLY A 165 33.01 -29.12 0.51
C GLY A 165 31.74 -29.64 1.20
N SER A 166 31.42 -30.92 0.99
CA SER A 166 30.23 -31.55 1.51
C SER A 166 30.15 -31.68 3.06
N LYS A 167 31.23 -31.39 3.79
CA LYS A 167 31.24 -31.36 5.27
C LYS A 167 30.43 -30.20 5.86
N MET A 168 29.90 -29.27 5.03
CA MET A 168 29.05 -28.18 5.45
C MET A 168 27.68 -28.65 5.94
N PHE A 169 27.30 -29.90 5.71
CA PHE A 169 26.02 -30.48 6.15
C PHE A 169 26.01 -31.08 7.56
N GLU A 170 27.01 -30.77 8.39
CA GLU A 170 26.87 -30.98 9.82
C GLU A 170 25.84 -29.97 10.35
N TRP A 171 24.64 -30.46 10.63
CA TRP A 171 23.50 -29.72 11.11
C TRP A 171 23.82 -29.04 12.44
N SER A 172 24.40 -27.85 12.42
CA SER A 172 24.31 -26.93 13.54
C SER A 172 22.88 -26.33 13.50
N ARG A 173 22.11 -26.59 14.56
CA ARG A 173 20.77 -26.01 14.69
C ARG A 173 20.87 -24.50 14.41
N PRO A 174 20.06 -23.94 13.51
CA PRO A 174 20.04 -22.49 13.35
C PRO A 174 19.66 -21.89 14.69
N LEU A 175 20.57 -21.16 15.31
CA LEU A 175 20.21 -20.26 16.40
C LEU A 175 19.29 -19.23 15.77
N PHE A 176 18.01 -19.31 16.13
CA PHE A 176 17.00 -18.30 15.79
C PHE A 176 17.33 -17.08 16.67
N ASP A 177 18.33 -16.32 16.24
CA ASP A 177 18.61 -15.02 16.82
C ASP A 177 17.53 -14.05 16.34
N TRP A 178 16.70 -13.56 17.26
CA TRP A 178 15.63 -12.58 17.07
C TRP A 178 16.14 -11.20 16.61
N PHE A 179 17.41 -11.08 16.18
CA PHE A 179 18.00 -9.84 15.74
C PHE A 179 17.82 -9.58 14.24
N PHE A 180 16.60 -9.20 13.84
CA PHE A 180 16.35 -8.65 12.49
C PHE A 180 17.00 -7.27 12.25
N PHE A 181 17.59 -6.65 13.28
CA PHE A 181 18.25 -5.33 13.20
C PHE A 181 19.61 -5.35 13.86
N ARG A 182 20.51 -6.17 13.36
CA ARG A 182 21.92 -5.99 13.69
C ARG A 182 22.53 -5.01 12.71
N THR A 183 22.47 -3.71 13.01
CA THR A 183 23.41 -2.74 12.43
C THR A 183 24.77 -3.09 13.00
N SER A 184 25.63 -3.75 12.21
CA SER A 184 27.04 -3.86 12.54
C SER A 184 27.59 -2.45 12.59
N PRO A 185 28.20 -2.00 13.70
CA PRO A 185 28.94 -0.75 13.68
C PRO A 185 30.07 -0.90 12.64
N ILE A 186 30.06 -0.03 11.66
CA ILE A 186 31.18 0.14 10.75
C ILE A 186 32.27 0.77 11.61
N LEU A 187 33.28 -0.01 11.98
CA LEU A 187 34.59 0.44 12.42
C LEU A 187 35.55 0.32 11.25
#